data_017848a92ba709f88af2f5ff27c71bfe
#
_entry.id   017848a92ba709f88af2f5ff27c71bfe
#
_cell.length_a   1.000
_cell.length_b   1.000
_cell.length_c   1.000
_cell.angle_alpha   90.00
_cell.angle_beta   90.00
_cell.angle_gamma   90.00
#
_symmetry.space_group_name_H-M   'P 1'
#
loop_
_entity.id
_entity.type
_entity.pdbx_description
1 polymer ?
#
loop_
_entity_poly.entity_id
_entity_poly.type
_entity_poly.pdbx_seq_one_letter_code
_entity_poly.pdbx_strand_id
1 'polypeptide(L)' 'MQKYECDVCGYIYDPEKGDPDNGVKPGTAWEDVPENWVCPDCGASKKEFSPMQ' A
#
# COMPACT_ATOMS: atom_id res chain seq x y z
N MET A 1 -12.58 -0.06 3.36
CA MET A 1 -11.75 0.90 2.62
C MET A 1 -11.17 0.25 1.37
N GLN A 2 -10.87 1.04 0.38
CA GLN A 2 -10.38 0.54 -0.90
C GLN A 2 -8.99 -0.09 -0.74
N LYS A 3 -8.85 -1.34 -1.20
CA LYS A 3 -7.55 -2.01 -1.24
C LYS A 3 -6.83 -1.66 -2.54
N TYR A 4 -5.51 -1.73 -2.51
CA TYR A 4 -4.69 -1.44 -3.68
C TYR A 4 -3.71 -2.57 -3.91
N GLU A 5 -3.47 -2.89 -5.16
CA GLU A 5 -2.59 -3.99 -5.55
C GLU A 5 -1.37 -3.46 -6.27
N CYS A 6 -0.19 -3.97 -5.90
CA CYS A 6 1.05 -3.64 -6.60
C CYS A 6 1.05 -4.29 -7.97
N ASP A 7 1.17 -3.49 -9.02
CA ASP A 7 1.16 -4.00 -10.39
C ASP A 7 2.43 -4.77 -10.74
N VAL A 8 3.48 -4.62 -9.94
CA VAL A 8 4.75 -5.28 -10.20
C VAL A 8 4.80 -6.68 -9.62
N CYS A 9 4.40 -6.84 -8.34
CA CYS A 9 4.56 -8.12 -7.65
C CYS A 9 3.28 -8.72 -7.09
N GLY A 10 2.17 -7.97 -7.12
CA GLY A 10 0.89 -8.48 -6.62
C GLY A 10 0.65 -8.28 -5.13
N TYR A 11 1.52 -7.55 -4.44
CA TYR A 11 1.29 -7.24 -3.02
C TYR A 11 -0.01 -6.44 -2.86
N ILE A 12 -0.77 -6.78 -1.82
CA ILE A 12 -2.04 -6.09 -1.55
C ILE A 12 -1.87 -5.16 -0.34
N TYR A 13 -2.08 -3.87 -0.55
CA TYR A 13 -2.18 -2.94 0.56
C TYR A 13 -3.62 -2.95 1.07
N ASP A 14 -3.80 -3.46 2.29
CA ASP A 14 -5.12 -3.49 2.94
C ASP A 14 -5.14 -2.36 3.98
N PRO A 15 -5.95 -1.31 3.78
CA PRO A 15 -5.98 -0.19 4.72
C PRO A 15 -6.28 -0.61 6.15
N GLU A 16 -7.07 -1.67 6.35
CA GLU A 16 -7.40 -2.12 7.71
C GLU A 16 -6.19 -2.70 8.42
N LYS A 17 -5.25 -3.26 7.68
CA LYS A 17 -4.02 -3.83 8.25
C LYS A 17 -2.87 -2.84 8.25
N GLY A 18 -2.85 -1.91 7.31
CA GLY A 18 -1.76 -0.97 7.13
C GLY A 18 -0.45 -1.68 6.82
N ASP A 19 0.64 -1.06 7.21
CA ASP A 19 1.98 -1.62 7.08
C ASP A 19 2.83 -1.13 8.26
N PRO A 20 2.52 -1.61 9.49
CA PRO A 20 3.16 -1.08 10.70
C PRO A 20 4.68 -1.19 10.70
N ASP A 21 5.21 -2.23 10.06
CA ASP A 21 6.66 -2.43 9.99
C ASP A 21 7.35 -1.30 9.23
N ASN A 22 6.61 -0.59 8.40
CA ASN A 22 7.14 0.52 7.60
C ASN A 22 6.44 1.83 7.95
N GLY A 23 5.87 1.93 9.15
CA GLY A 23 5.37 3.19 9.66
C GLY A 23 3.96 3.56 9.23
N VAL A 24 3.20 2.61 8.67
CA VAL A 24 1.82 2.86 8.25
C VAL A 24 0.88 2.14 9.21
N LYS A 25 0.18 2.89 10.03
CA LYS A 25 -0.71 2.31 11.06
C LYS A 25 -1.89 1.58 10.43
N PRO A 26 -2.41 0.53 11.10
CA PRO A 26 -3.69 -0.05 10.69
C PRO A 26 -4.78 1.03 10.67
N GLY A 27 -5.63 0.98 9.65
CA GLY A 27 -6.69 1.97 9.49
C GLY A 27 -6.30 3.17 8.65
N THR A 28 -5.12 3.16 8.04
CA THR A 28 -4.65 4.25 7.18
C THR A 28 -5.20 4.06 5.77
N ALA A 29 -5.98 5.02 5.29
CA ALA A 29 -6.48 4.99 3.92
C ALA A 29 -5.32 5.19 2.96
N TRP A 30 -5.47 4.69 1.72
CA TRP A 30 -4.40 4.75 0.72
C TRP A 30 -3.89 6.18 0.50
N GLU A 31 -4.79 7.15 0.41
CA GLU A 31 -4.40 8.54 0.18
C GLU A 31 -3.62 9.14 1.34
N ASP A 32 -3.68 8.52 2.52
CA ASP A 32 -2.93 8.98 3.70
C ASP A 32 -1.60 8.26 3.86
N VAL A 33 -1.31 7.26 3.04
CA VAL A 33 -0.01 6.58 3.03
C VAL A 33 1.03 7.57 2.50
N PRO A 34 2.18 7.73 3.19
CA PRO A 34 3.21 8.69 2.74
C PRO A 34 3.63 8.43 1.29
N GLU A 35 3.88 9.53 0.56
CA GLU A 35 4.27 9.43 -0.84
C GLU A 35 5.57 8.66 -1.05
N ASN A 36 6.45 8.66 -0.06
CA ASN A 36 7.72 7.95 -0.16
C ASN A 36 7.65 6.49 0.30
N TRP A 37 6.45 6.02 0.70
CA TRP A 37 6.27 4.61 1.03
C TRP A 37 6.41 3.79 -0.24
N VAL A 38 7.03 2.62 -0.11
CA VAL A 38 7.22 1.71 -1.24
C VAL A 38 6.69 0.33 -0.87
N CYS A 39 6.44 -0.48 -1.90
CA CYS A 39 5.96 -1.85 -1.71
C CYS A 39 6.98 -2.61 -0.85
N PRO A 40 6.54 -3.23 0.26
CA PRO A 40 7.47 -3.96 1.13
C PRO A 40 8.04 -5.23 0.49
N ASP A 41 7.39 -5.73 -0.56
CA ASP A 41 7.84 -6.95 -1.23
C ASP A 41 8.82 -6.68 -2.36
N CYS A 42 8.56 -5.64 -3.17
CA CYS A 42 9.38 -5.42 -4.37
C CYS A 42 9.98 -4.03 -4.47
N GLY A 43 9.61 -3.12 -3.57
CA GLY A 43 10.16 -1.77 -3.57
C GLY A 43 9.54 -0.82 -4.59
N ALA A 44 8.46 -1.22 -5.25
CA ALA A 44 7.80 -0.35 -6.22
C ALA A 44 7.17 0.87 -5.52
N SER A 45 7.16 2.00 -6.21
CA SER A 45 6.56 3.22 -5.66
C SER A 45 5.04 3.13 -5.65
N LYS A 46 4.40 4.06 -4.94
CA LYS A 46 2.93 4.12 -4.91
C LYS A 46 2.32 4.22 -6.29
N LYS A 47 3.05 4.80 -7.26
CA LYS A 47 2.55 4.94 -8.62
C LYS A 47 2.30 3.61 -9.31
N GLU A 48 2.92 2.54 -8.81
CA GLU A 48 2.78 1.21 -9.39
C GLU A 48 1.62 0.43 -8.77
N PHE A 49 0.79 1.08 -7.97
CA PHE A 49 -0.36 0.43 -7.33
C PHE A 49 -1.65 0.85 -8.02
N SER A 50 -2.58 -0.10 -8.14
CA SER A 50 -3.89 0.13 -8.73
C SER A 50 -4.98 -0.28 -7.76
N PRO A 51 -6.13 0.42 -7.75
CA PRO A 51 -7.23 0.04 -6.87
C PRO A 51 -7.79 -1.32 -7.24
N MET A 52 -8.10 -2.12 -6.24
CA MET A 52 -8.72 -3.42 -6.44
C MET A 52 -10.22 -3.28 -6.47
N GLN A 53 -10.84 -4.09 -7.29
CA GLN A 53 -12.30 -4.16 -7.37
C GLN A 53 -12.89 -4.85 -6.15
#